data_908788dcea4bc711edafbea4294b3b2f
#
_entry.id   908788dcea4bc711edafbea4294b3b2f
#
_cell.length_a   1.000
_cell.length_b   1.000
_cell.length_c   1.000
_cell.angle_alpha   90.00
_cell.angle_beta   90.00
_cell.angle_gamma   90.00
#
_symmetry.space_group_name_H-M   'P 1'
#
loop_
_entity.id
_entity.type
_entity.pdbx_description
1 polymer ?
#
loop_
_entity_poly.entity_id
_entity_poly.type
_entity_poly.pdbx_seq_one_letter_code
_entity_poly.pdbx_strand_id
1 'polypeptide(L)'
;KALSDLNITVVTNNLMIMNLFAQSENIRLVSVGGEFSIKEQAFSGTIAQRALAEYYVDKAFISCRTVSINNGITESTDQWASIRHLMIERSDKQYLVVDHTKFGQTSFVRICDFDEITAVITDHALDAKWHEALRSKGCNLIDSDQENPIPELLG
;
A
#
# COMPACT_ATOMS: atom_id res chain seq x y z
N LYS A 1 -2.50 10.59 -14.59
CA LYS A 1 -3.42 10.67 -15.77
C LYS A 1 -4.43 9.53 -15.81
N ALA A 2 -4.07 8.26 -15.56
CA ALA A 2 -5.00 7.13 -15.68
C ALA A 2 -6.21 7.18 -14.70
N LEU A 3 -6.07 7.82 -13.55
CA LEU A 3 -7.13 7.90 -12.53
C LEU A 3 -7.96 9.20 -12.61
N SER A 4 -7.48 10.25 -13.29
CA SER A 4 -8.16 11.56 -13.32
C SER A 4 -9.53 11.54 -14.00
N ASP A 5 -9.78 10.56 -14.84
CA ASP A 5 -11.03 10.41 -15.59
C ASP A 5 -12.07 9.51 -14.89
N LEU A 6 -11.69 8.93 -13.74
CA LEU A 6 -12.54 8.05 -12.95
C LEU A 6 -13.34 8.84 -11.90
N ASN A 7 -14.59 8.47 -11.70
CA ASN A 7 -15.43 9.01 -10.63
C ASN A 7 -15.21 8.16 -9.37
N ILE A 8 -14.22 8.53 -8.55
CA ILE A 8 -13.81 7.78 -7.37
C ILE A 8 -13.60 8.67 -6.15
N THR A 9 -13.64 8.07 -4.96
CA THR A 9 -13.18 8.70 -3.72
C THR A 9 -11.76 8.22 -3.41
N VAL A 10 -10.86 9.16 -3.16
CA VAL A 10 -9.48 8.88 -2.72
C VAL A 10 -9.31 9.38 -1.30
N VAL A 11 -8.99 8.47 -0.38
CA VAL A 11 -8.61 8.77 1.01
C VAL A 11 -7.10 8.65 1.11
N THR A 12 -6.40 9.71 1.53
CA THR A 12 -4.94 9.69 1.56
C THR A 12 -4.37 10.55 2.68
N ASN A 13 -3.26 10.10 3.25
CA ASN A 13 -2.40 10.88 4.16
C ASN A 13 -1.15 11.44 3.45
N ASN A 14 -0.96 11.18 2.15
CA ASN A 14 0.23 11.56 1.40
C ASN A 14 0.01 12.90 0.67
N LEU A 15 0.90 13.87 0.95
CA LEU A 15 0.80 15.23 0.40
C LEU A 15 0.96 15.26 -1.13
N MET A 16 1.79 14.39 -1.69
CA MET A 16 2.00 14.33 -3.14
C MET A 16 0.75 13.85 -3.86
N ILE A 17 0.05 12.87 -3.27
CA ILE A 17 -1.23 12.36 -3.78
C ILE A 17 -2.32 13.44 -3.65
N MET A 18 -2.37 14.17 -2.53
CA MET A 18 -3.28 15.30 -2.35
C MET A 18 -3.09 16.35 -3.45
N ASN A 19 -1.85 16.77 -3.69
CA ASN A 19 -1.52 17.74 -4.73
C ASN A 19 -1.89 17.23 -6.14
N LEU A 20 -1.67 15.95 -6.41
CA LEU A 20 -1.98 15.33 -7.70
C LEU A 20 -3.47 15.41 -8.02
N PHE A 21 -4.33 15.20 -7.03
CA PHE A 21 -5.79 15.12 -7.22
C PHE A 21 -6.55 16.40 -6.81
N ALA A 22 -5.87 17.41 -6.24
CA ALA A 22 -6.51 18.63 -5.75
C ALA A 22 -7.28 19.43 -6.83
N GLN A 23 -6.95 19.22 -8.12
CA GLN A 23 -7.60 19.89 -9.25
C GLN A 23 -8.49 18.95 -10.07
N SER A 24 -8.71 17.72 -9.63
CA SER A 24 -9.51 16.74 -10.36
C SER A 24 -10.98 16.87 -9.98
N GLU A 25 -11.83 17.30 -10.92
CA GLU A 25 -13.26 17.50 -10.68
C GLU A 25 -14.03 16.19 -10.43
N ASN A 26 -13.54 15.07 -10.98
CA ASN A 26 -14.19 13.76 -10.89
C ASN A 26 -13.74 12.95 -9.65
N ILE A 27 -12.77 13.45 -8.88
CA ILE A 27 -12.24 12.75 -7.71
C ILE A 27 -12.69 13.45 -6.43
N ARG A 28 -13.45 12.74 -5.60
CA ARG A 28 -13.67 13.16 -4.23
C ARG A 28 -12.42 12.89 -3.41
N LEU A 29 -11.65 13.93 -3.10
CA LEU A 29 -10.44 13.82 -2.30
C LEU A 29 -10.74 14.00 -0.82
N VAL A 30 -10.40 13.00 -0.02
CA VAL A 30 -10.42 13.04 1.45
C VAL A 30 -8.97 13.06 1.94
N SER A 31 -8.55 14.21 2.47
CA SER A 31 -7.22 14.36 3.04
C SER A 31 -7.20 14.00 4.53
N VAL A 32 -6.27 13.13 4.91
CA VAL A 32 -6.05 12.78 6.31
C VAL A 32 -4.91 13.63 6.85
N GLY A 33 -5.22 14.49 7.83
CA GLY A 33 -4.25 15.34 8.51
C GLY A 33 -3.49 14.61 9.62
N GLY A 34 -2.72 15.38 10.41
CA GLY A 34 -1.92 14.86 11.54
C GLY A 34 -0.54 15.50 11.61
N GLU A 35 0.43 14.78 12.13
CA GLU A 35 1.82 15.21 12.17
C GLU A 35 2.49 14.99 10.80
N PHE A 36 3.01 16.05 10.21
CA PHE A 36 3.63 15.98 8.88
C PHE A 36 5.10 15.57 8.95
N SER A 37 5.46 14.54 8.20
CA SER A 37 6.85 14.15 7.98
C SER A 37 7.35 14.69 6.64
N ILE A 38 8.37 15.54 6.69
CA ILE A 38 9.05 16.07 5.48
C ILE A 38 9.69 14.93 4.70
N LYS A 39 10.28 13.94 5.38
CA LYS A 39 10.94 12.80 4.75
C LYS A 39 9.98 11.90 3.99
N GLU A 40 8.83 11.58 4.59
CA GLU A 40 7.86 10.66 4.02
C GLU A 40 6.81 11.39 3.16
N GLN A 41 6.81 12.75 3.17
CA GLN A 41 5.83 13.60 2.50
C GLN A 41 4.38 13.18 2.83
N ALA A 42 4.16 12.79 4.09
CA ALA A 42 2.88 12.25 4.53
C ALA A 42 2.58 12.59 6.00
N PHE A 43 1.31 12.51 6.35
CA PHE A 43 0.81 12.73 7.70
C PHE A 43 0.71 11.42 8.47
N SER A 44 0.95 11.48 9.79
CA SER A 44 0.91 10.34 10.70
C SER A 44 0.47 10.76 12.10
N GLY A 45 0.62 9.89 13.08
CA GLY A 45 0.24 10.14 14.46
C GLY A 45 -1.24 9.83 14.76
N THR A 46 -1.64 10.08 15.99
CA THR A 46 -2.97 9.71 16.51
C THR A 46 -4.13 10.34 15.74
N ILE A 47 -3.96 11.60 15.28
CA ILE A 47 -4.98 12.29 14.50
C ILE A 47 -5.20 11.60 13.15
N ALA A 48 -4.11 11.24 12.46
CA ALA A 48 -4.17 10.52 11.19
C ALA A 48 -4.81 9.14 11.36
N GLN A 49 -4.44 8.40 12.40
CA GLN A 49 -5.00 7.08 12.70
C GLN A 49 -6.50 7.16 12.97
N ARG A 50 -6.95 8.10 13.80
CA ARG A 50 -8.40 8.30 14.08
C ARG A 50 -9.18 8.65 12.83
N ALA A 51 -8.64 9.53 11.99
CA ALA A 51 -9.31 9.92 10.76
C ALA A 51 -9.41 8.75 9.77
N LEU A 52 -8.34 7.96 9.59
CA LEU A 52 -8.35 6.77 8.73
C LEU A 52 -9.33 5.70 9.23
N ALA A 53 -9.46 5.52 10.53
CA ALA A 53 -10.36 4.52 11.13
C ALA A 53 -11.84 4.73 10.80
N GLU A 54 -12.24 5.94 10.43
CA GLU A 54 -13.63 6.29 10.07
C GLU A 54 -14.01 5.84 8.65
N TYR A 55 -13.02 5.48 7.81
CA TYR A 55 -13.26 5.11 6.42
C TYR A 55 -13.06 3.62 6.19
N TYR A 56 -13.87 3.05 5.31
CA TYR A 56 -13.69 1.73 4.73
C TYR A 56 -13.67 1.88 3.21
N VAL A 57 -12.69 1.28 2.55
CA VAL A 57 -12.45 1.47 1.12
C VAL A 57 -12.40 0.13 0.38
N ASP A 58 -12.72 0.15 -0.91
CA ASP A 58 -12.66 -1.06 -1.75
C ASP A 58 -11.21 -1.53 -1.96
N LYS A 59 -10.28 -0.59 -2.08
CA LYS A 59 -8.88 -0.90 -2.39
C LYS A 59 -7.92 0.01 -1.63
N ALA A 60 -6.94 -0.58 -0.94
CA ALA A 60 -5.82 0.13 -0.36
C ALA A 60 -4.53 -0.14 -1.13
N PHE A 61 -3.80 0.91 -1.46
CA PHE A 61 -2.45 0.84 -2.02
C PHE A 61 -1.46 1.31 -0.96
N ILE A 62 -0.63 0.41 -0.51
CA ILE A 62 0.34 0.65 0.55
C ILE A 62 1.76 0.40 0.04
N SER A 63 2.73 1.03 0.67
CA SER A 63 4.14 0.70 0.53
C SER A 63 4.73 0.43 1.91
N CYS A 64 5.94 -0.10 1.96
CA CYS A 64 6.62 -0.40 3.23
C CYS A 64 8.11 -0.10 3.14
N ARG A 65 8.81 -0.29 4.26
CA ARG A 65 10.26 -0.14 4.29
C ARG A 65 10.97 -1.33 3.65
N THR A 66 10.59 -2.54 4.04
CA THR A 66 11.20 -3.79 3.54
C THR A 66 10.23 -4.97 3.60
N VAL A 67 10.49 -6.00 2.79
CA VAL A 67 9.74 -7.25 2.74
C VAL A 67 10.68 -8.46 2.87
N SER A 68 10.25 -9.46 3.64
CA SER A 68 11.01 -10.67 3.90
C SER A 68 10.08 -11.88 3.90
N ILE A 69 10.51 -12.98 3.29
CA ILE A 69 9.73 -14.23 3.29
C ILE A 69 9.45 -14.74 4.70
N ASN A 70 10.42 -14.57 5.60
CA ASN A 70 10.32 -15.10 6.96
C ASN A 70 9.60 -14.16 7.94
N ASN A 71 9.71 -12.85 7.73
CA ASN A 71 9.23 -11.84 8.69
C ASN A 71 8.09 -10.97 8.14
N GLY A 72 7.64 -11.24 6.91
CA GLY A 72 6.54 -10.50 6.27
C GLY A 72 6.93 -9.08 5.86
N ILE A 73 5.98 -8.18 5.99
CA ILE A 73 6.05 -6.77 5.59
C ILE A 73 6.41 -5.94 6.81
N THR A 74 7.47 -5.15 6.71
CA THR A 74 8.04 -4.44 7.87
C THR A 74 8.32 -2.96 7.60
N GLU A 75 8.36 -2.18 8.69
CA GLU A 75 8.50 -0.73 8.71
C GLU A 75 9.56 -0.27 9.72
N SER A 76 10.06 0.95 9.56
CA SER A 76 11.11 1.52 10.41
C SER A 76 10.63 2.02 11.77
N THR A 77 9.35 2.39 11.91
CA THR A 77 8.78 2.92 13.15
C THR A 77 7.36 2.42 13.39
N ASP A 78 6.95 2.36 14.66
CA ASP A 78 5.60 2.00 15.09
C ASP A 78 4.54 2.93 14.47
N GLN A 79 4.84 4.21 14.39
CA GLN A 79 3.94 5.23 13.88
C GLN A 79 3.53 4.95 12.43
N TRP A 80 4.49 4.62 11.57
CA TRP A 80 4.23 4.28 10.17
C TRP A 80 3.65 2.88 9.99
N ALA A 81 4.07 1.92 10.81
CA ALA A 81 3.51 0.57 10.81
C ALA A 81 2.01 0.60 11.17
N SER A 82 1.63 1.36 12.19
CA SER A 82 0.23 1.49 12.62
C SER A 82 -0.68 2.11 11.55
N ILE A 83 -0.20 3.11 10.81
CA ILE A 83 -0.95 3.71 9.70
C ILE A 83 -1.19 2.68 8.59
N ARG A 84 -0.15 1.91 8.20
CA ARG A 84 -0.27 0.92 7.15
C ARG A 84 -1.13 -0.28 7.55
N HIS A 85 -0.98 -0.72 8.78
CA HIS A 85 -1.83 -1.78 9.34
C HIS A 85 -3.31 -1.38 9.31
N LEU A 86 -3.62 -0.14 9.72
CA LEU A 86 -4.97 0.39 9.67
C LEU A 86 -5.52 0.50 8.23
N MET A 87 -4.69 0.87 7.25
CA MET A 87 -5.09 0.87 5.83
C MET A 87 -5.45 -0.54 5.33
N ILE A 88 -4.71 -1.56 5.78
CA ILE A 88 -4.99 -2.96 5.46
C ILE A 88 -6.32 -3.38 6.09
N GLU A 89 -6.50 -3.11 7.37
CA GLU A 89 -7.70 -3.47 8.15
C GLU A 89 -8.99 -2.82 7.63
N ARG A 90 -8.86 -1.62 7.04
CA ARG A 90 -9.97 -0.80 6.55
C ARG A 90 -10.17 -0.87 5.04
N SER A 91 -9.82 -1.98 4.41
CA SER A 91 -10.00 -2.17 2.98
C SER A 91 -10.38 -3.60 2.62
N ASP A 92 -11.14 -3.73 1.53
CA ASP A 92 -11.52 -5.04 0.98
C ASP A 92 -10.35 -5.73 0.28
N LYS A 93 -9.59 -4.96 -0.51
CA LYS A 93 -8.43 -5.47 -1.25
C LYS A 93 -7.18 -4.64 -0.92
N GLN A 94 -6.08 -5.32 -0.64
CA GLN A 94 -4.82 -4.74 -0.20
C GLN A 94 -3.74 -4.97 -1.26
N TYR A 95 -3.18 -3.89 -1.79
CA TYR A 95 -2.11 -3.93 -2.77
C TYR A 95 -0.84 -3.35 -2.17
N LEU A 96 0.19 -4.19 -2.04
CA LEU A 96 1.52 -3.77 -1.63
C LEU A 96 2.31 -3.36 -2.88
N VAL A 97 2.66 -2.07 -2.99
CA VAL A 97 3.45 -1.52 -4.11
C VAL A 97 4.86 -1.23 -3.62
N VAL A 98 5.82 -2.01 -4.09
CA VAL A 98 7.22 -1.94 -3.65
C VAL A 98 8.18 -2.18 -4.81
N ASP A 99 9.27 -1.45 -4.84
CA ASP A 99 10.35 -1.70 -5.78
C ASP A 99 11.23 -2.90 -5.34
N HIS A 100 11.98 -3.46 -6.29
CA HIS A 100 12.82 -4.64 -6.07
C HIS A 100 13.86 -4.47 -4.94
N THR A 101 14.26 -3.25 -4.61
CA THR A 101 15.27 -3.00 -3.55
C THR A 101 14.74 -3.26 -2.15
N LYS A 102 13.43 -3.41 -1.99
CA LYS A 102 12.77 -3.65 -0.70
C LYS A 102 12.78 -5.12 -0.27
N PHE A 103 13.08 -6.02 -1.19
CA PHE A 103 13.01 -7.46 -0.96
C PHE A 103 14.22 -8.03 -0.22
N GLY A 104 13.99 -9.09 0.57
CA GLY A 104 15.04 -9.84 1.26
C GLY A 104 15.59 -9.18 2.53
N GLN A 105 14.98 -8.10 2.99
CA GLN A 105 15.39 -7.36 4.19
C GLN A 105 14.26 -7.31 5.22
N THR A 106 14.63 -7.10 6.48
CA THR A 106 13.69 -6.93 7.59
C THR A 106 13.98 -5.63 8.31
N SER A 107 12.95 -4.86 8.56
CA SER A 107 13.01 -3.62 9.33
C SER A 107 12.50 -3.82 10.77
N PHE A 108 12.41 -2.75 11.55
CA PHE A 108 12.24 -2.82 13.00
C PHE A 108 10.85 -3.29 13.45
N VAL A 109 9.78 -2.85 12.76
CA VAL A 109 8.39 -3.12 13.18
C VAL A 109 7.67 -3.91 12.08
N ARG A 110 6.98 -4.99 12.48
CA ARG A 110 6.12 -5.75 11.57
C ARG A 110 4.81 -5.00 11.34
N ILE A 111 4.39 -4.91 10.08
CA ILE A 111 3.06 -4.43 9.69
C ILE A 111 2.09 -5.62 9.66
N CYS A 112 2.36 -6.62 8.80
CA CYS A 112 1.50 -7.78 8.55
C CYS A 112 2.29 -8.91 7.87
N ASP A 113 1.63 -10.03 7.59
CA ASP A 113 2.14 -11.08 6.70
C ASP A 113 1.49 -10.98 5.32
N PHE A 114 1.93 -11.80 4.37
CA PHE A 114 1.43 -11.80 2.99
C PHE A 114 0.03 -12.39 2.85
N ASP A 115 -0.46 -13.19 3.79
CA ASP A 115 -1.84 -13.68 3.84
C ASP A 115 -2.89 -12.58 4.09
N GLU A 116 -2.45 -11.41 4.56
CA GLU A 116 -3.25 -10.20 4.70
C GLU A 116 -3.23 -9.29 3.46
N ILE A 117 -2.52 -9.69 2.40
CA ILE A 117 -2.30 -8.90 1.18
C ILE A 117 -2.88 -9.61 -0.04
N THR A 118 -3.72 -8.91 -0.78
CA THR A 118 -4.32 -9.42 -2.02
C THR A 118 -3.29 -9.62 -3.12
N ALA A 119 -2.41 -8.64 -3.32
CA ALA A 119 -1.33 -8.75 -4.29
C ALA A 119 -0.12 -7.86 -3.95
N VAL A 120 1.06 -8.34 -4.30
CA VAL A 120 2.31 -7.56 -4.36
C VAL A 120 2.52 -7.09 -5.79
N ILE A 121 2.80 -5.80 -5.96
CA ILE A 121 3.11 -5.16 -7.24
C ILE A 121 4.54 -4.66 -7.18
N THR A 122 5.38 -5.08 -8.11
CA THR A 122 6.80 -4.70 -8.15
C THR A 122 7.30 -4.44 -9.58
N ASP A 123 8.40 -3.71 -9.68
CA ASP A 123 8.99 -3.23 -10.93
C ASP A 123 9.91 -4.25 -11.62
N HIS A 124 10.29 -5.34 -10.95
CA HIS A 124 11.18 -6.38 -11.48
C HIS A 124 10.60 -7.77 -11.27
N ALA A 125 10.95 -8.68 -12.17
CA ALA A 125 10.69 -10.10 -11.99
C ALA A 125 11.37 -10.61 -10.71
N LEU A 126 10.62 -11.38 -9.93
CA LEU A 126 11.12 -12.02 -8.73
C LEU A 126 11.54 -13.46 -9.02
N ASP A 127 12.45 -14.01 -8.21
CA ASP A 127 12.85 -15.38 -8.33
C ASP A 127 11.75 -16.39 -7.92
N ALA A 128 11.93 -17.66 -8.27
CA ALA A 128 10.96 -18.73 -8.01
C ALA A 128 10.63 -18.89 -6.52
N LYS A 129 11.56 -18.56 -5.62
CA LYS A 129 11.37 -18.65 -4.17
C LYS A 129 10.32 -17.64 -3.69
N TRP A 130 10.32 -16.43 -4.25
CA TRP A 130 9.32 -15.42 -3.94
C TRP A 130 7.95 -15.79 -4.50
N HIS A 131 7.89 -16.28 -5.75
CA HIS A 131 6.64 -16.76 -6.34
C HIS A 131 5.99 -17.87 -5.49
N GLU A 132 6.79 -18.85 -5.03
CA GLU A 132 6.29 -19.92 -4.17
C GLU A 132 5.83 -19.40 -2.79
N ALA A 133 6.62 -18.54 -2.16
CA ALA A 133 6.30 -17.98 -0.85
C ALA A 133 5.00 -17.16 -0.86
N LEU A 134 4.82 -16.28 -1.84
CA LEU A 134 3.60 -15.48 -1.98
C LEU A 134 2.39 -16.36 -2.29
N ARG A 135 2.52 -17.29 -3.24
CA ARG A 135 1.44 -18.23 -3.59
C ARG A 135 1.02 -19.09 -2.41
N SER A 136 1.95 -19.56 -1.58
CA SER A 136 1.65 -20.37 -0.38
C SER A 136 0.83 -19.63 0.66
N LYS A 137 0.89 -18.29 0.63
CA LYS A 137 0.12 -17.38 1.50
C LYS A 137 -1.17 -16.86 0.84
N GLY A 138 -1.49 -17.32 -0.38
CA GLY A 138 -2.64 -16.82 -1.12
C GLY A 138 -2.48 -15.39 -1.68
N CYS A 139 -1.27 -14.84 -1.64
CA CYS A 139 -0.95 -13.52 -2.16
C CYS A 139 -0.56 -13.61 -3.64
N ASN A 140 -1.19 -12.79 -4.48
CA ASN A 140 -0.83 -12.70 -5.89
C ASN A 140 0.44 -11.87 -6.08
N LEU A 141 1.15 -12.11 -7.18
CA LEU A 141 2.30 -11.31 -7.59
C LEU A 141 2.04 -10.70 -8.96
N ILE A 142 2.27 -9.40 -9.08
CA ILE A 142 2.26 -8.64 -10.34
C ILE A 142 3.67 -8.03 -10.48
N ASP A 143 4.46 -8.59 -11.38
CA ASP A 143 5.83 -8.16 -11.66
C ASP A 143 6.05 -7.88 -13.15
N SER A 144 7.27 -7.54 -13.54
CA SER A 144 7.58 -7.16 -14.92
C SER A 144 7.50 -8.30 -15.93
N ASP A 145 7.41 -9.56 -15.51
CA ASP A 145 7.27 -10.71 -16.42
C ASP A 145 5.83 -10.95 -16.86
N GLN A 146 4.87 -10.26 -16.25
CA GLN A 146 3.46 -10.39 -16.63
C GLN A 146 3.09 -9.36 -17.70
N GLU A 147 2.90 -9.83 -18.93
CA GLU A 147 2.43 -9.00 -20.06
C GLU A 147 0.99 -8.48 -19.87
N ASN A 148 0.17 -9.12 -19.03
CA ASN A 148 -1.17 -8.69 -18.68
C ASN A 148 -1.43 -8.89 -17.18
N PRO A 149 -1.61 -7.82 -16.40
CA PRO A 149 -2.06 -7.95 -15.02
C PRO A 149 -3.43 -8.65 -15.00
N ILE A 150 -3.60 -9.57 -14.06
CA ILE A 150 -4.78 -10.41 -13.92
C ILE A 150 -6.04 -9.51 -13.89
N PRO A 151 -6.96 -9.58 -14.89
CA PRO A 151 -8.11 -8.68 -14.99
C PRO A 151 -9.01 -8.71 -13.74
N GLU A 152 -9.08 -9.85 -13.07
CA GLU A 152 -9.87 -10.08 -11.84
C GLU A 152 -9.37 -9.28 -10.63
N LEU A 153 -8.12 -8.78 -10.65
CA LEU A 153 -7.58 -7.94 -9.58
C LEU A 153 -7.91 -6.46 -9.78
N LEU A 154 -8.31 -6.06 -10.99
CA LEU A 154 -8.59 -4.67 -11.36
C LEU A 154 -10.09 -4.35 -11.34
N GLY A 155 -10.94 -5.37 -11.21
CA GLY A 155 -12.40 -5.27 -11.15
C GLY A 155 -12.95 -4.74 -9.83
#